data_3be81c4c4d1c546b5e3fc21902c01b1a
#
_entry.id   3be81c4c4d1c546b5e3fc21902c01b1a
#
_cell.length_a   1.000
_cell.length_b   1.000
_cell.length_c   1.000
_cell.angle_alpha   90.00
_cell.angle_beta   90.00
_cell.angle_gamma   90.00
#
_symmetry.space_group_name_H-M   'P 1'
#
loop_
_entity.id
_entity.type
_entity.pdbx_description
1 polymer ?
#
loop_
_entity_poly.entity_id
_entity_poly.type
_entity_poly.pdbx_seq_one_letter_code
_entity_poly.pdbx_strand_id
1 'polypeptide(L)'
;MAGAFPVRSVALVSFRLGGVDGVAVEAAKWAWALRSLGLSVTTVAGEGTADRLLPGLAMQAREPPAAVEVADAVAGADVVVVENLCSLPLNAAAAGVVARVLRGRRAILRHHDLPWQRARLAHLPPPPDDPEWVHVTINALSQRQLAERGLAASVVYNVFDPDPPAGARAATRAALGLEGDRRLVLQPTRAIPRKNVAAGIELAEALDAAYWVLGSAEEGYGPELDRLLRAATVPVVHGYPEAVLAVCGDAPLPDVAHAYAATDAVALPSSWEGFGNPTVESALHRRPLAIGSYPVATELAGFGFRWFDAAEPASLRAWLDQPEAGLLDHNAAIARRHFSLHDLPGRLSRIMEQAGWRVA
;
A
#
# COMPACT_ATOMS: atom_id res chain seq x y z
N MET A 1 29.55 -27.13 -8.30
CA MET A 1 28.67 -26.24 -7.54
C MET A 1 29.42 -24.92 -7.39
N ALA A 2 29.03 -23.91 -8.20
CA ALA A 2 29.59 -22.58 -8.07
C ALA A 2 29.13 -22.02 -6.70
N GLY A 3 30.07 -21.69 -5.84
CA GLY A 3 29.81 -21.13 -4.52
C GLY A 3 29.00 -19.85 -4.69
N ALA A 4 27.77 -19.84 -4.20
CA ALA A 4 26.92 -18.66 -4.24
C ALA A 4 27.61 -17.57 -3.41
N PHE A 5 28.08 -16.50 -4.06
CA PHE A 5 28.59 -15.34 -3.35
C PHE A 5 27.50 -14.79 -2.42
N PRO A 6 27.85 -14.48 -1.16
CA PRO A 6 26.87 -13.98 -0.22
C PRO A 6 26.32 -12.63 -0.68
N VAL A 7 25.03 -12.39 -0.45
CA VAL A 7 24.38 -11.10 -0.69
C VAL A 7 24.78 -10.14 0.41
N ARG A 8 25.32 -8.99 0.06
CA ARG A 8 25.75 -7.90 0.96
C ARG A 8 25.09 -6.57 0.62
N SER A 9 24.64 -6.44 -0.63
CA SER A 9 24.12 -5.18 -1.15
C SER A 9 22.87 -5.38 -2.01
N VAL A 10 21.92 -4.44 -1.89
CA VAL A 10 20.65 -4.44 -2.63
C VAL A 10 20.42 -3.07 -3.25
N ALA A 11 20.03 -3.01 -4.51
CA ALA A 11 19.45 -1.82 -5.12
C ALA A 11 17.93 -1.98 -5.18
N LEU A 12 17.19 -1.00 -4.67
CA LEU A 12 15.73 -0.96 -4.72
C LEU A 12 15.31 0.07 -5.79
N VAL A 13 14.64 -0.39 -6.84
CA VAL A 13 14.31 0.39 -8.03
C VAL A 13 12.80 0.56 -8.16
N SER A 14 12.33 1.80 -8.36
CA SER A 14 10.90 2.11 -8.52
C SER A 14 10.68 3.30 -9.47
N PHE A 15 9.44 3.50 -9.91
CA PHE A 15 9.04 4.74 -10.57
C PHE A 15 9.22 5.97 -9.68
N ARG A 16 8.77 5.83 -8.40
CA ARG A 16 8.76 6.88 -7.38
C ARG A 16 9.06 6.28 -6.01
N LEU A 17 9.82 6.97 -5.20
CA LEU A 17 10.09 6.64 -3.79
C LEU A 17 9.96 7.87 -2.89
N GLY A 18 9.85 7.65 -1.59
CA GLY A 18 9.77 8.73 -0.59
C GLY A 18 8.41 9.44 -0.53
N GLY A 19 7.39 8.91 -1.21
CA GLY A 19 6.03 9.44 -1.17
C GLY A 19 5.13 8.69 -0.18
N VAL A 20 3.86 9.13 -0.12
CA VAL A 20 2.78 8.55 0.73
C VAL A 20 1.96 7.47 0.01
N ASP A 21 2.25 7.19 -1.25
CA ASP A 21 1.55 6.13 -1.97
C ASP A 21 1.96 4.74 -1.47
N GLY A 22 1.05 3.77 -1.62
CA GLY A 22 1.24 2.43 -1.06
C GLY A 22 2.50 1.71 -1.52
N VAL A 23 2.98 1.96 -2.76
CA VAL A 23 4.22 1.34 -3.28
C VAL A 23 5.44 1.96 -2.59
N ALA A 24 5.49 3.30 -2.49
CA ALA A 24 6.61 4.01 -1.85
C ALA A 24 6.71 3.66 -0.36
N VAL A 25 5.58 3.60 0.35
CA VAL A 25 5.54 3.19 1.77
C VAL A 25 6.04 1.76 1.95
N GLU A 26 5.58 0.83 1.13
CA GLU A 26 6.01 -0.57 1.21
C GLU A 26 7.49 -0.75 0.80
N ALA A 27 7.99 0.00 -0.18
CA ALA A 27 9.40 0.02 -0.55
C ALA A 27 10.30 0.48 0.62
N ALA A 28 9.87 1.49 1.38
CA ALA A 28 10.57 1.94 2.57
C ALA A 28 10.64 0.85 3.66
N LYS A 29 9.55 0.09 3.87
CA LYS A 29 9.54 -1.05 4.80
C LYS A 29 10.48 -2.16 4.35
N TRP A 30 10.53 -2.46 3.05
CA TRP A 30 11.49 -3.42 2.49
C TRP A 30 12.92 -2.96 2.66
N ALA A 31 13.22 -1.67 2.37
CA ALA A 31 14.54 -1.10 2.60
C ALA A 31 14.97 -1.19 4.07
N TRP A 32 14.05 -0.92 5.00
CA TRP A 32 14.29 -1.10 6.44
C TRP A 32 14.59 -2.56 6.78
N ALA A 33 13.78 -3.51 6.29
CA ALA A 33 13.96 -4.92 6.58
C ALA A 33 15.28 -5.48 6.02
N LEU A 34 15.66 -5.07 4.81
CA LEU A 34 16.94 -5.46 4.21
C LEU A 34 18.13 -4.89 5.00
N ARG A 35 18.06 -3.63 5.45
CA ARG A 35 19.07 -3.06 6.35
C ARG A 35 19.14 -3.78 7.69
N SER A 36 18.01 -4.22 8.23
CA SER A 36 17.95 -5.02 9.48
C SER A 36 18.59 -6.39 9.33
N LEU A 37 18.72 -6.91 8.11
CA LEU A 37 19.51 -8.12 7.80
C LEU A 37 21.02 -7.83 7.61
N GLY A 38 21.47 -6.61 7.84
CA GLY A 38 22.86 -6.19 7.65
C GLY A 38 23.25 -5.86 6.21
N LEU A 39 22.28 -5.78 5.29
CA LEU A 39 22.53 -5.47 3.89
C LEU A 39 22.67 -3.96 3.66
N SER A 40 23.58 -3.53 2.81
CA SER A 40 23.59 -2.17 2.31
C SER A 40 22.47 -2.01 1.27
N VAL A 41 21.67 -0.94 1.40
CA VAL A 41 20.53 -0.69 0.50
C VAL A 41 20.70 0.67 -0.16
N THR A 42 20.77 0.68 -1.49
CA THR A 42 20.74 1.87 -2.34
C THR A 42 19.37 1.97 -3.01
N THR A 43 18.77 3.12 -2.96
CA THR A 43 17.47 3.40 -3.60
C THR A 43 17.66 4.12 -4.93
N VAL A 44 16.91 3.71 -5.97
CA VAL A 44 16.93 4.29 -7.31
C VAL A 44 15.50 4.58 -7.74
N ALA A 45 15.19 5.80 -8.13
CA ALA A 45 13.85 6.16 -8.54
C ALA A 45 13.81 7.17 -9.70
N GLY A 46 12.66 7.22 -10.38
CA GLY A 46 12.41 8.24 -11.40
C GLY A 46 12.10 9.60 -10.82
N GLU A 47 11.44 9.61 -9.66
CA GLU A 47 11.03 10.81 -8.96
C GLU A 47 10.91 10.58 -7.45
N GLY A 48 10.79 11.66 -6.67
CA GLY A 48 10.67 11.64 -5.22
C GLY A 48 12.03 11.65 -4.52
N THR A 49 12.16 10.91 -3.41
CA THR A 49 13.39 10.87 -2.59
C THR A 49 14.06 9.51 -2.74
N ALA A 50 15.26 9.49 -3.31
CA ALA A 50 16.08 8.30 -3.49
C ALA A 50 17.57 8.68 -3.49
N ASP A 51 18.46 7.70 -3.23
CA ASP A 51 19.92 7.90 -3.29
C ASP A 51 20.38 8.25 -4.70
N ARG A 52 19.68 7.73 -5.72
CA ARG A 52 19.91 8.02 -7.13
C ARG A 52 18.62 8.33 -7.84
N LEU A 53 18.55 9.46 -8.52
CA LEU A 53 17.42 9.82 -9.37
C LEU A 53 17.76 9.59 -10.84
N LEU A 54 16.94 8.79 -11.52
CA LEU A 54 16.94 8.56 -12.96
C LEU A 54 15.59 9.01 -13.52
N PRO A 55 15.42 10.27 -13.93
CA PRO A 55 14.11 10.82 -14.31
C PRO A 55 13.38 10.02 -15.39
N GLY A 56 14.12 9.32 -16.27
CA GLY A 56 13.55 8.43 -17.27
C GLY A 56 12.77 7.23 -16.70
N LEU A 57 12.92 6.88 -15.41
CA LEU A 57 12.11 5.86 -14.75
C LEU A 57 10.72 6.36 -14.33
N ALA A 58 10.51 7.67 -14.20
CA ALA A 58 9.24 8.22 -13.75
C ALA A 58 8.07 7.81 -14.66
N MET A 59 6.87 7.70 -14.10
CA MET A 59 5.68 7.28 -14.86
C MET A 59 5.35 8.23 -16.02
N GLN A 60 5.63 9.52 -15.87
CA GLN A 60 5.35 10.57 -16.84
C GLN A 60 6.58 10.95 -17.68
N ALA A 61 7.70 10.21 -17.59
CA ALA A 61 8.90 10.50 -18.34
C ALA A 61 8.62 10.39 -19.84
N ARG A 62 9.09 11.38 -20.62
CA ARG A 62 8.96 11.40 -22.08
C ARG A 62 9.86 10.38 -22.76
N GLU A 63 11.04 10.17 -22.18
CA GLU A 63 12.05 9.25 -22.66
C GLU A 63 12.47 8.29 -21.54
N PRO A 64 12.68 7.00 -21.85
CA PRO A 64 13.20 6.05 -20.86
C PRO A 64 14.65 6.38 -20.51
N PRO A 65 15.18 5.89 -19.38
CA PRO A 65 16.60 6.04 -19.07
C PRO A 65 17.44 5.27 -20.08
N ALA A 66 18.68 5.72 -20.33
CA ALA A 66 19.63 4.93 -21.08
C ALA A 66 19.99 3.64 -20.31
N ALA A 67 20.26 2.54 -21.04
CA ALA A 67 20.60 1.27 -20.41
C ALA A 67 21.87 1.37 -19.53
N VAL A 68 22.84 2.20 -19.95
CA VAL A 68 24.07 2.43 -19.17
C VAL A 68 23.78 3.13 -17.83
N GLU A 69 22.87 4.10 -17.80
CA GLU A 69 22.49 4.80 -16.57
C GLU A 69 21.85 3.83 -15.55
N VAL A 70 20.98 2.94 -16.02
CA VAL A 70 20.38 1.91 -15.16
C VAL A 70 21.45 0.93 -14.69
N ALA A 71 22.32 0.47 -15.59
CA ALA A 71 23.40 -0.45 -15.26
C ALA A 71 24.34 0.14 -14.19
N ASP A 72 24.74 1.40 -14.34
CA ASP A 72 25.59 2.11 -13.39
C ASP A 72 24.89 2.34 -12.04
N ALA A 73 23.57 2.61 -12.08
CA ALA A 73 22.80 2.82 -10.85
C ALA A 73 22.72 1.55 -9.98
N VAL A 74 22.75 0.37 -10.59
CA VAL A 74 22.63 -0.92 -9.90
C VAL A 74 23.94 -1.74 -9.90
N ALA A 75 25.06 -1.18 -10.39
CA ALA A 75 26.32 -1.91 -10.59
C ALA A 75 26.87 -2.55 -9.30
N GLY A 76 26.76 -1.83 -8.17
CA GLY A 76 27.27 -2.28 -6.86
C GLY A 76 26.32 -3.20 -6.09
N ALA A 77 25.17 -3.58 -6.66
CA ALA A 77 24.20 -4.41 -5.97
C ALA A 77 24.33 -5.89 -6.34
N ASP A 78 24.35 -6.76 -5.32
CA ASP A 78 24.33 -8.22 -5.49
C ASP A 78 22.94 -8.72 -5.90
N VAL A 79 21.89 -8.01 -5.45
CA VAL A 79 20.49 -8.27 -5.80
C VAL A 79 19.78 -6.94 -6.11
N VAL A 80 18.91 -6.94 -7.10
CA VAL A 80 18.06 -5.78 -7.42
C VAL A 80 16.61 -6.09 -7.10
N VAL A 81 15.96 -5.27 -6.26
CA VAL A 81 14.53 -5.33 -6.00
C VAL A 81 13.83 -4.30 -6.88
N VAL A 82 12.89 -4.74 -7.70
CA VAL A 82 12.12 -3.88 -8.60
C VAL A 82 10.69 -3.76 -8.08
N GLU A 83 10.35 -2.58 -7.57
CA GLU A 83 9.04 -2.28 -6.99
C GLU A 83 8.04 -1.88 -8.08
N ASN A 84 7.15 -2.78 -8.43
CA ASN A 84 6.01 -2.61 -9.35
C ASN A 84 6.35 -2.13 -10.79
N LEU A 85 7.56 -1.68 -11.07
CA LEU A 85 7.96 -1.05 -12.33
C LEU A 85 7.85 -2.02 -13.52
N CYS A 86 8.24 -3.29 -13.33
CA CYS A 86 8.11 -4.33 -14.35
C CYS A 86 6.77 -5.09 -14.28
N SER A 87 5.93 -4.79 -13.30
CA SER A 87 4.65 -5.47 -13.08
C SER A 87 3.51 -4.76 -13.81
N LEU A 88 3.37 -3.48 -13.53
CA LEU A 88 2.35 -2.61 -14.12
C LEU A 88 3.08 -1.57 -14.98
N PRO A 89 3.20 -1.80 -16.28
CA PRO A 89 4.08 -1.00 -17.14
C PRO A 89 3.49 0.40 -17.45
N LEU A 90 3.37 1.23 -16.40
CA LEU A 90 2.92 2.63 -16.53
C LEU A 90 3.91 3.47 -17.36
N ASN A 91 5.18 3.06 -17.35
CA ASN A 91 6.21 3.49 -18.31
C ASN A 91 6.83 2.23 -18.93
N ALA A 92 6.20 1.70 -19.97
CA ALA A 92 6.61 0.44 -20.62
C ALA A 92 8.03 0.49 -21.21
N ALA A 93 8.46 1.65 -21.69
CA ALA A 93 9.80 1.82 -22.23
C ALA A 93 10.86 1.69 -21.13
N ALA A 94 10.66 2.36 -19.99
CA ALA A 94 11.56 2.24 -18.85
C ALA A 94 11.57 0.80 -18.27
N ALA A 95 10.40 0.16 -18.13
CA ALA A 95 10.30 -1.23 -17.71
C ALA A 95 11.10 -2.16 -18.63
N GLY A 96 11.02 -1.96 -19.95
CA GLY A 96 11.80 -2.71 -20.93
C GLY A 96 13.31 -2.49 -20.83
N VAL A 97 13.77 -1.29 -20.50
CA VAL A 97 15.20 -1.00 -20.27
C VAL A 97 15.68 -1.71 -19.01
N VAL A 98 14.96 -1.56 -17.89
CA VAL A 98 15.30 -2.20 -16.62
C VAL A 98 15.35 -3.71 -16.77
N ALA A 99 14.32 -4.32 -17.38
CA ALA A 99 14.30 -5.76 -17.60
C ALA A 99 15.50 -6.25 -18.43
N ARG A 100 15.91 -5.53 -19.50
CA ARG A 100 17.10 -5.90 -20.30
C ARG A 100 18.40 -5.81 -19.52
N VAL A 101 18.55 -4.76 -18.70
CA VAL A 101 19.77 -4.56 -17.89
C VAL A 101 19.91 -5.62 -16.81
N LEU A 102 18.78 -6.13 -16.30
CA LEU A 102 18.77 -7.12 -15.23
C LEU A 102 18.91 -8.57 -15.72
N ARG A 103 18.83 -8.84 -17.01
CA ARG A 103 19.01 -10.20 -17.53
C ARG A 103 20.29 -10.87 -17.03
N GLY A 104 20.14 -12.11 -16.48
CA GLY A 104 21.23 -12.88 -15.90
C GLY A 104 21.78 -12.32 -14.57
N ARG A 105 21.13 -11.32 -13.97
CA ARG A 105 21.43 -10.80 -12.64
C ARG A 105 20.36 -11.23 -11.65
N ARG A 106 20.71 -11.46 -10.40
CA ARG A 106 19.77 -11.74 -9.33
C ARG A 106 18.83 -10.56 -9.12
N ALA A 107 17.53 -10.78 -9.26
CA ALA A 107 16.53 -9.74 -9.03
C ALA A 107 15.27 -10.29 -8.36
N ILE A 108 14.61 -9.46 -7.56
CA ILE A 108 13.28 -9.69 -7.03
C ILE A 108 12.33 -8.71 -7.72
N LEU A 109 11.37 -9.23 -8.47
CA LEU A 109 10.31 -8.43 -9.07
C LEU A 109 9.10 -8.46 -8.15
N ARG A 110 8.83 -7.35 -7.44
CA ARG A 110 7.71 -7.24 -6.52
C ARG A 110 6.49 -6.64 -7.22
N HIS A 111 5.37 -7.38 -7.16
CA HIS A 111 4.13 -7.07 -7.86
C HIS A 111 3.06 -6.57 -6.88
N HIS A 112 2.73 -5.29 -6.95
CA HIS A 112 1.62 -4.70 -6.21
C HIS A 112 0.31 -4.78 -6.99
N ASP A 113 0.40 -4.62 -8.31
CA ASP A 113 -0.69 -4.75 -9.28
C ASP A 113 -0.18 -5.53 -10.50
N LEU A 114 -1.09 -6.21 -11.20
CA LEU A 114 -0.80 -6.90 -12.45
C LEU A 114 -1.63 -6.28 -13.59
N PRO A 115 -1.14 -6.29 -14.84
CA PRO A 115 -1.79 -5.58 -15.95
C PRO A 115 -3.27 -5.96 -16.12
N TRP A 116 -3.58 -7.25 -16.11
CA TRP A 116 -4.93 -7.78 -16.31
C TRP A 116 -5.92 -7.49 -15.18
N GLN A 117 -5.45 -7.01 -14.02
CA GLN A 117 -6.30 -6.55 -12.93
C GLN A 117 -6.87 -5.15 -13.19
N ARG A 118 -6.47 -4.51 -14.27
CA ARG A 118 -6.96 -3.21 -14.73
C ARG A 118 -7.44 -3.32 -16.17
N ALA A 119 -8.73 -3.16 -16.41
CA ALA A 119 -9.35 -3.38 -17.71
C ALA A 119 -8.61 -2.68 -18.88
N ARG A 120 -8.16 -1.42 -18.67
CA ARG A 120 -7.40 -0.65 -19.67
C ARG A 120 -6.02 -1.22 -19.98
N LEU A 121 -5.45 -2.06 -19.12
CA LEU A 121 -4.10 -2.64 -19.25
C LEU A 121 -4.13 -4.15 -19.48
N ALA A 122 -5.31 -4.77 -19.52
CA ALA A 122 -5.46 -6.22 -19.62
C ALA A 122 -4.89 -6.82 -20.93
N HIS A 123 -4.69 -5.98 -21.95
CA HIS A 123 -4.08 -6.37 -23.23
C HIS A 123 -2.54 -6.43 -23.18
N LEU A 124 -1.92 -5.94 -22.10
CA LEU A 124 -0.47 -5.93 -21.97
C LEU A 124 0.08 -7.31 -21.61
N PRO A 125 1.32 -7.62 -22.03
CA PRO A 125 1.94 -8.90 -21.69
C PRO A 125 2.12 -9.05 -20.16
N PRO A 126 2.30 -10.30 -19.70
CA PRO A 126 2.71 -10.54 -18.31
C PRO A 126 4.08 -9.90 -18.03
N PRO A 127 4.42 -9.74 -16.72
CA PRO A 127 5.74 -9.31 -16.32
C PRO A 127 6.83 -10.13 -16.99
N PRO A 128 7.98 -9.52 -17.36
CA PRO A 128 9.11 -10.24 -17.91
C PRO A 128 9.69 -11.21 -16.89
N ASP A 129 10.33 -12.29 -17.37
CA ASP A 129 10.95 -13.31 -16.53
C ASP A 129 12.39 -13.61 -16.97
N ASP A 130 13.17 -14.13 -16.04
CA ASP A 130 14.54 -14.60 -16.23
C ASP A 130 14.84 -15.69 -15.17
N PRO A 131 15.64 -16.73 -15.48
CA PRO A 131 15.97 -17.78 -14.51
C PRO A 131 16.63 -17.30 -13.21
N GLU A 132 17.27 -16.13 -13.21
CA GLU A 132 17.90 -15.52 -12.04
C GLU A 132 16.93 -14.63 -11.24
N TRP A 133 15.63 -14.55 -11.62
CA TRP A 133 14.66 -13.69 -10.98
C TRP A 133 13.70 -14.45 -10.07
N VAL A 134 13.27 -13.76 -9.03
CA VAL A 134 12.23 -14.20 -8.11
C VAL A 134 11.06 -13.24 -8.21
N HIS A 135 9.87 -13.77 -8.47
CA HIS A 135 8.64 -12.98 -8.43
C HIS A 135 8.01 -13.02 -7.04
N VAL A 136 7.62 -11.86 -6.55
CA VAL A 136 6.95 -11.72 -5.25
C VAL A 136 5.67 -10.91 -5.43
N THR A 137 4.55 -11.43 -4.94
CA THR A 137 3.25 -10.74 -4.94
C THR A 137 2.85 -10.32 -3.54
N ILE A 138 1.97 -9.31 -3.44
CA ILE A 138 1.45 -8.83 -2.16
C ILE A 138 0.15 -9.51 -1.74
N ASN A 139 -0.34 -10.49 -2.51
CA ASN A 139 -1.53 -11.28 -2.22
C ASN A 139 -1.49 -12.62 -2.97
N ALA A 140 -2.24 -13.62 -2.50
CA ALA A 140 -2.28 -14.94 -3.11
C ALA A 140 -3.11 -14.97 -4.42
N LEU A 141 -4.05 -14.04 -4.60
CA LEU A 141 -4.77 -13.89 -5.87
C LEU A 141 -3.80 -13.63 -7.01
N SER A 142 -2.92 -12.65 -6.86
CA SER A 142 -1.90 -12.30 -7.87
C SER A 142 -0.90 -13.43 -8.09
N GLN A 143 -0.54 -14.17 -7.02
CA GLN A 143 0.31 -15.36 -7.14
C GLN A 143 -0.33 -16.42 -8.03
N ARG A 144 -1.61 -16.76 -7.80
CA ARG A 144 -2.34 -17.74 -8.63
C ARG A 144 -2.44 -17.26 -10.09
N GLN A 145 -2.74 -15.97 -10.29
CA GLN A 145 -2.85 -15.39 -11.63
C GLN A 145 -1.52 -15.39 -12.40
N LEU A 146 -0.38 -15.22 -11.71
CA LEU A 146 0.96 -15.40 -12.32
C LEU A 146 1.22 -16.88 -12.65
N ALA A 147 0.90 -17.80 -11.73
CA ALA A 147 1.07 -19.23 -11.96
C ALA A 147 0.26 -19.74 -13.17
N GLU A 148 -0.98 -19.26 -13.36
CA GLU A 148 -1.80 -19.53 -14.56
C GLU A 148 -1.13 -19.08 -15.87
N ARG A 149 -0.15 -18.18 -15.79
CA ARG A 149 0.64 -17.67 -16.92
C ARG A 149 2.07 -18.19 -16.96
N GLY A 150 2.33 -19.26 -16.19
CA GLY A 150 3.64 -19.93 -16.15
C GLY A 150 4.70 -19.23 -15.32
N LEU A 151 4.35 -18.21 -14.52
CA LEU A 151 5.27 -17.49 -13.65
C LEU A 151 5.10 -17.91 -12.20
N ALA A 152 6.11 -18.58 -11.65
CA ALA A 152 6.13 -18.93 -10.23
C ALA A 152 6.40 -17.68 -9.38
N ALA A 153 5.63 -17.49 -8.31
CA ALA A 153 5.80 -16.35 -7.40
C ALA A 153 5.62 -16.76 -5.94
N SER A 154 6.29 -16.08 -5.03
CA SER A 154 6.07 -16.17 -3.59
C SER A 154 5.16 -15.03 -3.13
N VAL A 155 4.39 -15.27 -2.04
CA VAL A 155 3.56 -14.20 -1.43
C VAL A 155 4.30 -13.58 -0.26
N VAL A 156 4.44 -12.26 -0.28
CA VAL A 156 4.83 -11.45 0.88
C VAL A 156 3.77 -10.36 1.04
N TYR A 157 2.85 -10.57 1.94
CA TYR A 157 1.82 -9.59 2.27
C TYR A 157 2.45 -8.28 2.74
N ASN A 158 1.75 -7.17 2.53
CA ASN A 158 2.11 -5.90 3.15
C ASN A 158 2.13 -6.04 4.67
N VAL A 159 3.04 -5.33 5.31
CA VAL A 159 3.30 -5.44 6.75
C VAL A 159 3.16 -4.08 7.43
N PHE A 160 2.89 -4.10 8.73
CA PHE A 160 2.57 -2.89 9.50
C PHE A 160 3.28 -2.93 10.85
N ASP A 161 3.55 -1.75 11.41
CA ASP A 161 3.99 -1.66 12.80
C ASP A 161 2.91 -2.30 13.69
N PRO A 162 3.23 -3.35 14.46
CA PRO A 162 2.25 -4.02 15.30
C PRO A 162 1.73 -3.15 16.45
N ASP A 163 2.48 -2.10 16.81
CA ASP A 163 2.16 -1.15 17.87
C ASP A 163 2.28 0.30 17.34
N PRO A 164 1.37 0.69 16.42
CA PRO A 164 1.45 2.01 15.79
C PRO A 164 1.33 3.14 16.82
N PRO A 165 1.89 4.32 16.53
CA PRO A 165 1.81 5.47 17.42
C PRO A 165 0.37 5.79 17.82
N ALA A 166 0.18 6.22 19.06
CA ALA A 166 -1.11 6.75 19.51
C ALA A 166 -1.33 8.14 18.90
N GLY A 167 -2.43 8.33 18.21
CA GLY A 167 -2.81 9.64 17.70
C GLY A 167 -3.54 10.49 18.75
N ALA A 168 -3.57 11.81 18.54
CA ALA A 168 -4.19 12.78 19.42
C ALA A 168 -5.70 12.96 19.11
N ARG A 169 -6.57 12.04 19.54
CA ARG A 169 -8.00 12.06 19.22
C ARG A 169 -8.68 13.41 19.47
N ALA A 170 -8.58 13.93 20.69
CA ALA A 170 -9.30 15.16 21.08
C ALA A 170 -8.81 16.38 20.26
N ALA A 171 -7.49 16.56 20.13
CA ALA A 171 -6.92 17.66 19.36
C ALA A 171 -7.28 17.57 17.87
N THR A 172 -7.22 16.37 17.28
CA THR A 172 -7.57 16.16 15.86
C THR A 172 -9.04 16.45 15.62
N ARG A 173 -9.95 15.99 16.48
CA ARG A 173 -11.39 16.27 16.36
C ARG A 173 -11.69 17.76 16.49
N ALA A 174 -11.05 18.47 17.43
CA ALA A 174 -11.16 19.91 17.57
C ALA A 174 -10.66 20.65 16.32
N ALA A 175 -9.52 20.21 15.75
CA ALA A 175 -8.97 20.77 14.51
C ALA A 175 -9.87 20.53 13.28
N LEU A 176 -10.68 19.47 13.30
CA LEU A 176 -11.70 19.20 12.27
C LEU A 176 -13.00 20.00 12.49
N GLY A 177 -13.12 20.75 13.58
CA GLY A 177 -14.34 21.45 13.93
C GLY A 177 -15.50 20.52 14.32
N LEU A 178 -15.20 19.31 14.79
CA LEU A 178 -16.21 18.33 15.20
C LEU A 178 -16.62 18.60 16.63
N GLU A 179 -17.87 19.03 16.78
CA GLU A 179 -18.48 19.32 18.09
C GLU A 179 -19.10 18.06 18.72
N GLY A 180 -19.00 17.98 20.05
CA GLY A 180 -19.67 16.97 20.85
C GLY A 180 -19.38 15.53 20.46
N ASP A 181 -20.43 14.71 20.50
CA ASP A 181 -20.36 13.26 20.25
C ASP A 181 -20.63 12.87 18.78
N ARG A 182 -20.57 13.85 17.84
CA ARG A 182 -20.77 13.55 16.42
C ARG A 182 -19.81 12.48 15.96
N ARG A 183 -20.31 11.40 15.40
CA ARG A 183 -19.49 10.33 14.83
C ARG A 183 -18.68 10.82 13.65
N LEU A 184 -17.52 10.18 13.43
CA LEU A 184 -16.65 10.44 12.30
C LEU A 184 -16.33 9.13 11.57
N VAL A 185 -16.65 9.08 10.28
CA VAL A 185 -16.23 8.00 9.37
C VAL A 185 -15.02 8.46 8.58
N LEU A 186 -13.94 7.68 8.63
CA LEU A 186 -12.69 7.93 7.92
C LEU A 186 -12.59 7.03 6.69
N GLN A 187 -12.31 7.61 5.53
CA GLN A 187 -11.84 6.87 4.35
C GLN A 187 -10.37 7.21 4.07
N PRO A 188 -9.41 6.40 4.56
CA PRO A 188 -7.98 6.71 4.48
C PRO A 188 -7.39 6.29 3.13
N THR A 189 -8.01 6.73 2.04
CA THR A 189 -7.59 6.38 0.68
C THR A 189 -7.53 7.61 -0.20
N ARG A 190 -6.81 7.52 -1.34
CA ARG A 190 -6.90 8.50 -2.41
C ARG A 190 -8.32 8.52 -2.96
N ALA A 191 -8.77 9.69 -3.43
CA ALA A 191 -10.07 9.81 -4.10
C ALA A 191 -9.89 9.50 -5.59
N ILE A 192 -10.21 8.26 -5.97
CA ILE A 192 -10.17 7.75 -7.35
C ILE A 192 -11.39 6.85 -7.57
N PRO A 193 -11.82 6.60 -8.83
CA PRO A 193 -13.08 5.90 -9.10
C PRO A 193 -13.26 4.59 -8.33
N ARG A 194 -12.24 3.72 -8.32
CA ARG A 194 -12.33 2.41 -7.66
C ARG A 194 -12.40 2.45 -6.13
N LYS A 195 -12.11 3.59 -5.51
CA LYS A 195 -12.21 3.77 -4.06
C LYS A 195 -13.62 4.11 -3.60
N ASN A 196 -14.51 4.40 -4.56
CA ASN A 196 -15.96 4.55 -4.33
C ASN A 196 -16.30 5.53 -3.20
N VAL A 197 -15.82 6.79 -3.33
CA VAL A 197 -16.08 7.85 -2.33
C VAL A 197 -17.58 8.06 -2.12
N ALA A 198 -18.40 7.88 -3.16
CA ALA A 198 -19.86 7.98 -3.05
C ALA A 198 -20.43 7.04 -1.98
N ALA A 199 -20.06 5.75 -2.02
CA ALA A 199 -20.52 4.78 -1.02
C ALA A 199 -19.94 5.08 0.38
N GLY A 200 -18.76 5.70 0.48
CA GLY A 200 -18.21 6.17 1.76
C GLY A 200 -19.06 7.30 2.36
N ILE A 201 -19.51 8.24 1.54
CA ILE A 201 -20.43 9.33 1.95
C ILE A 201 -21.78 8.74 2.33
N GLU A 202 -22.38 7.87 1.51
CA GLU A 202 -23.65 7.19 1.80
C GLU A 202 -23.60 6.43 3.14
N LEU A 203 -22.50 5.75 3.44
CA LEU A 203 -22.29 5.11 4.74
C LEU A 203 -22.28 6.13 5.88
N ALA A 204 -21.58 7.26 5.71
CA ALA A 204 -21.51 8.30 6.74
C ALA A 204 -22.90 8.95 6.97
N GLU A 205 -23.65 9.24 5.91
CA GLU A 205 -25.02 9.74 5.97
C GLU A 205 -25.95 8.74 6.69
N ALA A 206 -25.86 7.47 6.34
CA ALA A 206 -26.61 6.41 7.01
C ALA A 206 -26.30 6.31 8.50
N LEU A 207 -25.10 6.69 8.95
CA LEU A 207 -24.69 6.68 10.37
C LEU A 207 -24.90 8.01 11.09
N ASP A 208 -25.41 9.04 10.42
CA ASP A 208 -25.44 10.45 10.89
C ASP A 208 -24.05 10.90 11.38
N ALA A 209 -23.01 10.58 10.62
CA ALA A 209 -21.63 10.83 10.96
C ALA A 209 -21.00 11.89 10.03
N ALA A 210 -20.03 12.65 10.51
CA ALA A 210 -19.13 13.39 9.63
C ALA A 210 -18.29 12.41 8.79
N TYR A 211 -17.91 12.83 7.59
CA TYR A 211 -17.11 12.03 6.68
C TYR A 211 -15.76 12.69 6.41
N TRP A 212 -14.68 11.91 6.47
CA TRP A 212 -13.33 12.38 6.18
C TRP A 212 -12.61 11.49 5.19
N VAL A 213 -12.33 12.00 3.97
CA VAL A 213 -11.49 11.35 2.98
C VAL A 213 -10.10 11.98 2.96
N LEU A 214 -9.05 11.17 3.21
CA LEU A 214 -7.69 11.68 3.43
C LEU A 214 -6.94 12.01 2.13
N GLY A 215 -7.01 11.15 1.14
CA GLY A 215 -6.13 11.24 -0.01
C GLY A 215 -6.63 12.18 -1.08
N SER A 216 -5.69 12.76 -1.84
CA SER A 216 -5.96 13.63 -2.98
C SER A 216 -6.79 12.94 -4.07
N ALA A 217 -7.48 13.77 -4.87
CA ALA A 217 -8.11 13.32 -6.09
C ALA A 217 -7.04 13.06 -7.18
N GLU A 218 -7.05 11.84 -7.72
CA GLU A 218 -6.15 11.44 -8.81
C GLU A 218 -6.96 10.79 -9.94
N GLU A 219 -6.31 10.43 -11.03
CA GLU A 219 -6.91 9.78 -12.21
C GLU A 219 -8.09 10.58 -12.82
N GLY A 220 -8.07 11.92 -12.69
CA GLY A 220 -9.13 12.79 -13.22
C GLY A 220 -10.41 12.86 -12.36
N TYR A 221 -10.40 12.31 -11.15
CA TYR A 221 -11.59 12.22 -10.28
C TYR A 221 -11.97 13.53 -9.57
N GLY A 222 -11.16 14.59 -9.66
CA GLY A 222 -11.40 15.88 -8.97
C GLY A 222 -12.80 16.45 -9.15
N PRO A 223 -13.29 16.66 -10.38
CA PRO A 223 -14.64 17.22 -10.60
C PRO A 223 -15.76 16.37 -10.00
N GLU A 224 -15.63 15.05 -10.05
CA GLU A 224 -16.61 14.15 -9.45
C GLU A 224 -16.54 14.18 -7.92
N LEU A 225 -15.35 14.19 -7.34
CA LEU A 225 -15.17 14.36 -5.90
C LEU A 225 -15.83 15.66 -5.42
N ASP A 226 -15.57 16.79 -6.08
CA ASP A 226 -16.17 18.08 -5.73
C ASP A 226 -17.69 18.04 -5.80
N ARG A 227 -18.25 17.35 -6.77
CA ARG A 227 -19.69 17.16 -6.90
C ARG A 227 -20.25 16.37 -5.72
N LEU A 228 -19.60 15.27 -5.36
CA LEU A 228 -20.00 14.39 -4.25
C LEU A 228 -19.94 15.11 -2.90
N LEU A 229 -18.82 15.81 -2.64
CA LEU A 229 -18.64 16.55 -1.38
C LEU A 229 -19.68 17.66 -1.21
N ARG A 230 -20.08 18.37 -2.31
CA ARG A 230 -21.14 19.39 -2.26
C ARG A 230 -22.54 18.81 -2.09
N ALA A 231 -22.78 17.59 -2.56
CA ALA A 231 -24.08 16.94 -2.46
C ALA A 231 -24.31 16.23 -1.12
N ALA A 232 -23.26 16.00 -0.35
CA ALA A 232 -23.34 15.32 0.94
C ALA A 232 -24.23 16.08 1.94
N THR A 233 -25.06 15.35 2.68
CA THR A 233 -25.98 15.89 3.70
C THR A 233 -25.35 15.95 5.09
N VAL A 234 -24.15 15.41 5.25
CA VAL A 234 -23.37 15.43 6.49
C VAL A 234 -22.11 16.29 6.32
N PRO A 235 -21.47 16.75 7.41
CA PRO A 235 -20.19 17.44 7.31
C PRO A 235 -19.14 16.58 6.64
N VAL A 236 -18.42 17.14 5.66
CA VAL A 236 -17.38 16.43 4.90
C VAL A 236 -16.05 17.17 4.99
N VAL A 237 -14.96 16.40 5.12
CA VAL A 237 -13.59 16.91 5.13
C VAL A 237 -12.79 16.17 4.05
N HIS A 238 -11.99 16.88 3.28
CA HIS A 238 -11.10 16.34 2.27
C HIS A 238 -9.66 16.73 2.54
N GLY A 239 -8.77 15.75 2.49
CA GLY A 239 -7.35 15.94 2.76
C GLY A 239 -7.06 16.15 4.25
N TYR A 240 -5.93 16.78 4.51
CA TYR A 240 -5.52 17.21 5.85
C TYR A 240 -5.66 18.73 5.98
N PRO A 241 -6.68 19.24 6.69
CA PRO A 241 -6.77 20.66 6.99
C PRO A 241 -5.52 21.17 7.71
N GLU A 242 -5.16 22.44 7.51
CA GLU A 242 -3.98 23.07 8.14
C GLU A 242 -3.98 22.90 9.66
N ALA A 243 -5.15 23.06 10.29
CA ALA A 243 -5.32 22.84 11.72
C ALA A 243 -5.00 21.41 12.17
N VAL A 244 -5.28 20.39 11.33
CA VAL A 244 -4.92 19.00 11.59
C VAL A 244 -3.42 18.78 11.37
N LEU A 245 -2.83 19.37 10.33
CA LEU A 245 -1.38 19.33 10.12
C LEU A 245 -0.62 19.90 11.31
N ALA A 246 -1.11 20.99 11.91
CA ALA A 246 -0.54 21.55 13.12
C ALA A 246 -0.56 20.60 14.33
N VAL A 247 -1.56 19.69 14.41
CA VAL A 247 -1.61 18.64 15.43
C VAL A 247 -0.60 17.53 15.14
N CYS A 248 -0.36 17.23 13.84
CA CYS A 248 0.61 16.21 13.43
C CYS A 248 2.08 16.63 13.66
N GLY A 249 2.35 17.95 13.85
CA GLY A 249 3.70 18.49 14.03
C GLY A 249 4.51 18.55 12.74
N ASP A 250 5.83 18.74 12.89
CA ASP A 250 6.77 18.95 11.76
C ASP A 250 7.16 17.63 11.03
N ALA A 251 6.37 16.58 11.15
CA ALA A 251 6.62 15.35 10.40
C ALA A 251 6.55 15.62 8.88
N PRO A 252 7.50 15.14 8.07
CA PRO A 252 7.52 15.39 6.63
C PRO A 252 6.27 14.86 5.90
N LEU A 253 5.53 13.96 6.54
CA LEU A 253 4.26 13.43 6.07
C LEU A 253 3.30 13.32 7.26
N PRO A 254 2.00 13.66 7.08
CA PRO A 254 1.01 13.54 8.14
C PRO A 254 0.91 12.08 8.60
N ASP A 255 1.05 11.85 9.89
CA ASP A 255 0.86 10.52 10.47
C ASP A 255 -0.62 10.15 10.44
N VAL A 256 -0.95 9.04 9.77
CA VAL A 256 -2.31 8.50 9.72
C VAL A 256 -2.84 8.11 11.10
N ALA A 257 -1.97 7.93 12.11
CA ALA A 257 -2.36 7.62 13.48
C ALA A 257 -3.33 8.66 14.06
N HIS A 258 -3.12 9.95 13.78
CA HIS A 258 -4.03 11.01 14.20
C HIS A 258 -5.42 10.87 13.57
N ALA A 259 -5.49 10.49 12.29
CA ALA A 259 -6.74 10.27 11.60
C ALA A 259 -7.49 9.05 12.16
N TYR A 260 -6.79 7.92 12.33
CA TYR A 260 -7.38 6.74 12.95
C TYR A 260 -7.82 7.00 14.41
N ALA A 261 -7.05 7.76 15.18
CA ALA A 261 -7.43 8.11 16.55
C ALA A 261 -8.71 8.96 16.61
N ALA A 262 -8.88 9.90 15.68
CA ALA A 262 -10.03 10.81 15.64
C ALA A 262 -11.34 10.12 15.25
N THR A 263 -11.27 9.03 14.48
CA THR A 263 -12.44 8.38 13.88
C THR A 263 -13.16 7.40 14.81
N ASP A 264 -14.43 7.13 14.52
CA ASP A 264 -15.28 6.14 15.18
C ASP A 264 -15.45 4.89 14.33
N ALA A 265 -15.40 5.03 12.99
CA ALA A 265 -15.41 3.92 12.05
C ALA A 265 -14.56 4.25 10.81
N VAL A 266 -14.04 3.20 10.18
CA VAL A 266 -13.27 3.31 8.93
C VAL A 266 -14.11 2.76 7.78
N ALA A 267 -14.12 3.47 6.65
CA ALA A 267 -14.75 3.04 5.40
C ALA A 267 -13.69 2.63 4.37
N LEU A 268 -13.83 1.44 3.82
CA LEU A 268 -13.07 0.97 2.66
C LEU A 268 -14.04 0.39 1.62
N PRO A 269 -14.93 1.22 1.02
CA PRO A 269 -15.98 0.75 0.11
C PRO A 269 -15.45 0.48 -1.32
N SER A 270 -14.16 0.20 -1.43
CA SER A 270 -13.46 -0.01 -2.69
C SER A 270 -14.04 -1.18 -3.48
N SER A 271 -14.11 -1.02 -4.81
CA SER A 271 -14.47 -2.11 -5.73
C SER A 271 -13.27 -2.97 -6.12
N TRP A 272 -12.05 -2.49 -5.91
CA TRP A 272 -10.80 -3.20 -6.16
C TRP A 272 -9.66 -2.67 -5.29
N GLU A 273 -8.88 -3.60 -4.71
CA GLU A 273 -7.63 -3.35 -3.99
C GLU A 273 -6.58 -4.41 -4.34
N GLY A 274 -5.33 -3.98 -4.44
CA GLY A 274 -4.21 -4.92 -4.51
C GLY A 274 -3.99 -5.62 -3.16
N PHE A 275 -4.20 -4.90 -2.05
CA PHE A 275 -4.15 -5.44 -0.70
C PHE A 275 -5.29 -4.89 0.18
N GLY A 276 -5.41 -3.55 0.28
CA GLY A 276 -6.36 -2.90 1.19
C GLY A 276 -5.70 -2.62 2.55
N ASN A 277 -4.63 -1.83 2.55
CA ASN A 277 -3.91 -1.45 3.78
C ASN A 277 -4.82 -1.01 4.92
N PRO A 278 -5.90 -0.23 4.68
CA PRO A 278 -6.83 0.15 5.75
C PRO A 278 -7.45 -1.02 6.52
N THR A 279 -7.48 -2.23 5.96
CA THR A 279 -7.98 -3.43 6.65
C THR A 279 -7.11 -3.76 7.88
N VAL A 280 -5.79 -3.71 7.69
CA VAL A 280 -4.84 -4.02 8.77
C VAL A 280 -4.62 -2.80 9.66
N GLU A 281 -4.52 -1.60 9.07
CA GLU A 281 -4.35 -0.34 9.81
C GLU A 281 -5.51 -0.10 10.78
N SER A 282 -6.77 -0.24 10.32
CA SER A 282 -7.94 -0.09 11.20
C SER A 282 -7.93 -1.08 12.37
N ALA A 283 -7.50 -2.32 12.11
CA ALA A 283 -7.37 -3.35 13.14
C ALA A 283 -6.32 -2.99 14.20
N LEU A 284 -5.13 -2.53 13.77
CA LEU A 284 -4.05 -2.11 14.67
C LEU A 284 -4.41 -0.85 15.47
N HIS A 285 -5.10 0.10 14.85
CA HIS A 285 -5.63 1.29 15.50
C HIS A 285 -6.94 1.03 16.27
N ARG A 286 -7.41 -0.23 16.32
CA ARG A 286 -8.61 -0.65 17.06
C ARG A 286 -9.86 0.15 16.63
N ARG A 287 -10.10 0.21 15.32
CA ARG A 287 -11.27 0.85 14.73
C ARG A 287 -12.11 -0.17 13.98
N PRO A 288 -13.44 -0.12 14.10
CA PRO A 288 -14.31 -0.96 13.29
C PRO A 288 -14.18 -0.53 11.84
N LEU A 289 -14.18 -1.51 10.93
CA LEU A 289 -14.06 -1.31 9.49
C LEU A 289 -15.36 -1.72 8.79
N ALA A 290 -15.88 -0.85 7.94
CA ALA A 290 -16.86 -1.20 6.91
C ALA A 290 -16.14 -1.33 5.57
N ILE A 291 -16.25 -2.50 4.92
CA ILE A 291 -15.49 -2.85 3.74
C ILE A 291 -16.41 -3.18 2.57
N GLY A 292 -16.02 -2.81 1.36
CA GLY A 292 -16.65 -3.24 0.12
C GLY A 292 -16.24 -4.65 -0.29
N SER A 293 -16.98 -5.23 -1.23
CA SER A 293 -16.69 -6.56 -1.75
C SER A 293 -15.67 -6.46 -2.90
N TYR A 294 -14.48 -7.05 -2.71
CA TYR A 294 -13.47 -7.24 -3.74
C TYR A 294 -12.65 -8.51 -3.47
N PRO A 295 -12.00 -9.10 -4.50
CA PRO A 295 -11.41 -10.45 -4.38
C PRO A 295 -10.39 -10.60 -3.25
N VAL A 296 -9.51 -9.62 -3.01
CA VAL A 296 -8.50 -9.70 -1.95
C VAL A 296 -9.11 -9.54 -0.55
N ALA A 297 -10.27 -8.88 -0.41
CA ALA A 297 -10.98 -8.83 0.87
C ALA A 297 -11.35 -10.24 1.35
N THR A 298 -11.83 -11.10 0.44
CA THR A 298 -12.14 -12.51 0.76
C THR A 298 -10.89 -13.27 1.24
N GLU A 299 -9.74 -13.01 0.64
CA GLU A 299 -8.46 -13.60 1.06
C GLU A 299 -8.08 -13.15 2.47
N LEU A 300 -8.20 -11.85 2.75
CA LEU A 300 -7.91 -11.30 4.08
C LEU A 300 -8.91 -11.80 5.13
N ALA A 301 -10.19 -11.96 4.78
CA ALA A 301 -11.19 -12.60 5.65
C ALA A 301 -10.77 -14.01 6.08
N GLY A 302 -10.06 -14.73 5.23
CA GLY A 302 -9.52 -16.06 5.53
C GLY A 302 -8.53 -16.11 6.71
N PHE A 303 -7.91 -15.00 7.08
CA PHE A 303 -7.11 -14.88 8.31
C PHE A 303 -7.96 -14.78 9.58
N GLY A 304 -9.28 -14.58 9.43
CA GLY A 304 -10.22 -14.50 10.54
C GLY A 304 -10.65 -13.09 10.92
N PHE A 305 -10.27 -12.04 10.15
CA PHE A 305 -10.77 -10.69 10.38
C PHE A 305 -12.29 -10.64 10.34
N ARG A 306 -12.87 -9.80 11.17
CA ARG A 306 -14.30 -9.51 11.25
C ARG A 306 -14.52 -8.03 11.01
N TRP A 307 -15.32 -7.70 10.03
CA TRP A 307 -15.68 -6.33 9.66
C TRP A 307 -17.15 -6.26 9.25
N PHE A 308 -17.60 -5.07 8.94
CA PHE A 308 -18.97 -4.79 8.50
C PHE A 308 -19.00 -4.62 6.98
N ASP A 309 -20.14 -4.89 6.37
CA ASP A 309 -20.36 -4.58 4.96
C ASP A 309 -20.63 -3.07 4.81
N ALA A 310 -19.90 -2.40 3.92
CA ALA A 310 -20.11 -0.99 3.66
C ALA A 310 -21.49 -0.69 3.01
N ALA A 311 -22.07 -1.68 2.34
CA ALA A 311 -23.41 -1.57 1.75
C ALA A 311 -24.55 -1.81 2.75
N GLU A 312 -24.25 -2.33 3.96
CA GLU A 312 -25.25 -2.65 5.00
C GLU A 312 -24.96 -1.89 6.31
N PRO A 313 -25.17 -0.57 6.36
CA PRO A 313 -24.75 0.27 7.48
C PRO A 313 -25.47 -0.06 8.81
N ALA A 314 -26.59 -0.78 8.79
CA ALA A 314 -27.37 -1.07 9.99
C ALA A 314 -26.60 -1.90 11.03
N SER A 315 -25.78 -2.87 10.59
CA SER A 315 -24.97 -3.70 11.46
C SER A 315 -23.84 -2.91 12.14
N LEU A 316 -23.17 -2.02 11.40
CA LEU A 316 -22.16 -1.12 11.95
C LEU A 316 -22.80 -0.11 12.92
N ARG A 317 -23.96 0.45 12.58
CA ARG A 317 -24.70 1.36 13.46
C ARG A 317 -25.01 0.70 14.80
N ALA A 318 -25.61 -0.50 14.77
CA ALA A 318 -25.96 -1.25 15.99
C ALA A 318 -24.71 -1.52 16.85
N TRP A 319 -23.57 -1.86 16.21
CA TRP A 319 -22.32 -2.05 16.93
C TRP A 319 -21.78 -0.73 17.51
N LEU A 320 -21.86 0.39 16.80
CA LEU A 320 -21.42 1.70 17.30
C LEU A 320 -22.29 2.20 18.48
N ASP A 321 -23.57 1.80 18.52
CA ASP A 321 -24.48 2.12 19.61
C ASP A 321 -24.17 1.27 20.87
N GLN A 322 -23.74 0.03 20.68
CA GLN A 322 -23.40 -0.92 21.74
C GLN A 322 -22.11 -1.70 21.38
N PRO A 323 -20.92 -1.08 21.53
CA PRO A 323 -19.67 -1.69 21.10
C PRO A 323 -19.30 -2.95 21.88
N GLU A 324 -19.01 -4.03 21.14
CA GLU A 324 -18.40 -5.24 21.68
C GLU A 324 -16.86 -5.11 21.66
N ALA A 325 -16.23 -4.98 22.81
CA ALA A 325 -14.77 -4.82 22.91
C ALA A 325 -13.99 -5.97 22.26
N GLY A 326 -14.51 -7.18 22.31
CA GLY A 326 -13.88 -8.39 21.76
C GLY A 326 -13.61 -8.34 20.26
N LEU A 327 -14.41 -7.61 19.47
CA LEU A 327 -14.20 -7.48 18.01
C LEU A 327 -12.88 -6.79 17.68
N LEU A 328 -12.62 -5.67 18.32
CA LEU A 328 -11.41 -4.87 18.05
C LEU A 328 -10.14 -5.58 18.52
N ASP A 329 -10.20 -6.24 19.69
CA ASP A 329 -9.10 -7.05 20.21
C ASP A 329 -8.79 -8.22 19.29
N HIS A 330 -9.81 -8.91 18.81
CA HIS A 330 -9.69 -10.03 17.89
C HIS A 330 -8.98 -9.61 16.59
N ASN A 331 -9.44 -8.52 15.94
CA ASN A 331 -8.85 -8.04 14.72
C ASN A 331 -7.39 -7.56 14.93
N ALA A 332 -7.11 -6.86 16.02
CA ALA A 332 -5.76 -6.43 16.37
C ALA A 332 -4.81 -7.62 16.56
N ALA A 333 -5.28 -8.69 17.21
CA ALA A 333 -4.47 -9.91 17.39
C ALA A 333 -4.13 -10.58 16.06
N ILE A 334 -5.08 -10.65 15.11
CA ILE A 334 -4.84 -11.18 13.76
C ILE A 334 -3.82 -10.32 13.02
N ALA A 335 -3.99 -8.99 13.04
CA ALA A 335 -3.09 -8.06 12.39
C ALA A 335 -1.65 -8.22 12.92
N ARG A 336 -1.45 -8.23 14.22
CA ARG A 336 -0.15 -8.44 14.87
C ARG A 336 0.47 -9.78 14.50
N ARG A 337 -0.34 -10.84 14.48
CA ARG A 337 0.15 -12.20 14.22
C ARG A 337 0.60 -12.41 12.78
N HIS A 338 -0.11 -11.84 11.81
CA HIS A 338 0.08 -12.20 10.40
C HIS A 338 0.73 -11.11 9.56
N PHE A 339 0.65 -9.85 9.99
CA PHE A 339 1.05 -8.68 9.21
C PHE A 339 2.06 -7.78 9.94
N SER A 340 2.80 -8.33 10.92
CA SER A 340 3.82 -7.58 11.65
C SER A 340 5.01 -7.20 10.77
N LEU A 341 5.40 -5.92 10.83
CA LEU A 341 6.62 -5.41 10.20
C LEU A 341 7.87 -6.13 10.72
N HIS A 342 7.86 -6.54 11.99
CA HIS A 342 9.00 -7.24 12.61
C HIS A 342 9.30 -8.59 11.98
N ASP A 343 8.34 -9.22 11.28
CA ASP A 343 8.52 -10.50 10.59
C ASP A 343 9.15 -10.34 9.21
N LEU A 344 9.14 -9.13 8.63
CA LEU A 344 9.55 -8.90 7.25
C LEU A 344 10.99 -9.31 6.97
N PRO A 345 11.99 -8.99 7.83
CA PRO A 345 13.37 -9.44 7.61
C PRO A 345 13.47 -10.96 7.43
N GLY A 346 12.84 -11.73 8.32
CA GLY A 346 12.83 -13.19 8.24
C GLY A 346 12.09 -13.74 7.01
N ARG A 347 11.07 -13.05 6.51
CA ARG A 347 10.38 -13.41 5.26
C ARG A 347 11.29 -13.18 4.05
N LEU A 348 12.00 -12.06 4.01
CA LEU A 348 12.94 -11.74 2.92
C LEU A 348 14.15 -12.67 2.91
N SER A 349 14.73 -13.00 4.08
CA SER A 349 15.80 -14.00 4.18
C SER A 349 15.37 -15.34 3.58
N ARG A 350 14.19 -15.85 3.95
CA ARG A 350 13.66 -17.10 3.40
C ARG A 350 13.50 -17.08 1.87
N ILE A 351 13.02 -15.98 1.30
CA ILE A 351 12.90 -15.84 -0.17
C ILE A 351 14.28 -15.92 -0.84
N MET A 352 15.26 -15.21 -0.30
CA MET A 352 16.62 -15.24 -0.83
C MET A 352 17.25 -16.63 -0.68
N GLU A 353 17.06 -17.28 0.46
CA GLU A 353 17.53 -18.67 0.71
C GLU A 353 16.91 -19.68 -0.25
N GLN A 354 15.59 -19.58 -0.51
CA GLN A 354 14.87 -20.44 -1.47
C GLN A 354 15.39 -20.23 -2.91
N ALA A 355 15.84 -19.04 -3.24
CA ALA A 355 16.51 -18.73 -4.51
C ALA A 355 17.99 -19.16 -4.54
N GLY A 356 18.50 -19.76 -3.47
CA GLY A 356 19.91 -20.14 -3.34
C GLY A 356 20.84 -18.97 -3.03
N TRP A 357 20.29 -17.81 -2.64
CA TRP A 357 21.07 -16.62 -2.30
C TRP A 357 21.27 -16.55 -0.78
N ARG A 358 22.51 -16.56 -0.33
CA ARG A 358 22.82 -16.47 1.10
C ARG A 358 23.03 -15.02 1.49
N VAL A 359 22.35 -14.57 2.53
CA VAL A 359 22.64 -13.31 3.21
C VAL A 359 23.97 -13.46 3.96
N ALA A 360 24.86 -12.46 3.88
CA ALA A 360 26.24 -12.51 4.42
C ALA A 360 26.28 -12.54 5.95
#